data_97ae06a99c6309e4f3e050cd7b8d915c
#
_entry.id   97ae06a99c6309e4f3e050cd7b8d915c
#
_cell.length_a   1.000
_cell.length_b   1.000
_cell.length_c   1.000
_cell.angle_alpha   90.00
_cell.angle_beta   90.00
_cell.angle_gamma   90.00
#
_symmetry.space_group_name_H-M   'P 1'
#
loop_
_entity.id
_entity.type
_entity.pdbx_description
1 polymer ?
#
loop_
_entity_poly.entity_id
_entity_poly.type
_entity_poly.pdbx_seq_one_letter_code
_entity_poly.pdbx_strand_id
1 'polypeptide(L)'
;VSSVEGDDRVDGVRLSDGQRISADLVLVGVGASPRIQLATRGGLETREGGIAVDEYLRTSVPSIYAVGDVAAAWHPRHGRHLRVEHWDNAIEQGKTAAANILGASQPYARTPYFYSDQFDLGMEYRGFAPEWGKVVIRGDLAAREFHAFWLADGRVIAAMNANLWDDGDELLRLIESEERIDP
;
A
#
# COMPACT_ATOMS: atom_id res chain seq x y z
N VAL A 1 -9.61 -15.18 16.44
CA VAL A 1 -10.49 -14.73 17.54
C VAL A 1 -11.92 -14.98 17.11
N SER A 2 -12.72 -15.68 17.95
CA SER A 2 -14.14 -15.95 17.70
C SER A 2 -15.04 -14.94 18.41
N SER A 3 -14.63 -14.48 19.60
CA SER A 3 -15.38 -13.47 20.34
C SER A 3 -14.48 -12.68 21.31
N VAL A 4 -14.89 -11.45 21.59
CA VAL A 4 -14.42 -10.67 22.75
C VAL A 4 -15.46 -10.88 23.85
N GLU A 5 -15.00 -11.17 25.07
CA GLU A 5 -15.83 -11.56 26.21
C GLU A 5 -15.74 -10.50 27.32
N GLY A 6 -16.81 -10.45 28.13
CA GLY A 6 -17.01 -9.54 29.25
C GLY A 6 -18.39 -8.89 29.18
N ASP A 7 -18.93 -8.47 30.31
CA ASP A 7 -20.22 -7.79 30.42
C ASP A 7 -20.04 -6.27 30.27
N ASP A 8 -19.79 -5.55 31.37
CA ASP A 8 -19.59 -4.09 31.33
C ASP A 8 -18.19 -3.68 30.84
N ARG A 9 -17.24 -4.58 30.89
CA ARG A 9 -15.85 -4.40 30.44
C ARG A 9 -15.30 -5.71 29.91
N VAL A 10 -14.33 -5.63 29.00
CA VAL A 10 -13.65 -6.80 28.49
C VAL A 10 -12.92 -7.53 29.62
N ASP A 11 -13.00 -8.86 29.62
CA ASP A 11 -12.27 -9.74 30.55
C ASP A 11 -11.51 -10.86 29.83
N GLY A 12 -11.70 -11.00 28.52
CA GLY A 12 -10.97 -11.96 27.73
C GLY A 12 -11.35 -11.99 26.25
N VAL A 13 -10.64 -12.82 25.51
CA VAL A 13 -10.94 -13.20 24.14
C VAL A 13 -10.99 -14.70 24.01
N ARG A 14 -11.91 -15.19 23.17
CA ARG A 14 -12.01 -16.60 22.81
C ARG A 14 -11.46 -16.82 21.40
N LEU A 15 -10.61 -17.82 21.27
CA LEU A 15 -10.07 -18.26 20.00
C LEU A 15 -11.00 -19.27 19.32
N SER A 16 -10.80 -19.52 18.02
CA SER A 16 -11.60 -20.46 17.23
C SER A 16 -11.43 -21.92 17.65
N ASP A 17 -10.31 -22.26 18.30
CA ASP A 17 -10.04 -23.57 18.90
C ASP A 17 -10.68 -23.78 20.29
N GLY A 18 -11.40 -22.75 20.80
CA GLY A 18 -12.04 -22.75 22.10
C GLY A 18 -11.16 -22.24 23.25
N GLN A 19 -9.87 -21.99 23.03
CA GLN A 19 -9.00 -21.42 24.06
C GLN A 19 -9.48 -20.02 24.46
N ARG A 20 -9.40 -19.70 25.74
CA ARG A 20 -9.69 -18.37 26.29
C ARG A 20 -8.40 -17.72 26.77
N ILE A 21 -8.19 -16.47 26.34
CA ILE A 21 -7.10 -15.62 26.80
C ILE A 21 -7.71 -14.50 27.65
N SER A 22 -7.27 -14.36 28.91
CA SER A 22 -7.68 -13.25 29.77
C SER A 22 -7.06 -11.95 29.27
N ALA A 23 -7.85 -10.87 29.23
CA ALA A 23 -7.39 -9.55 28.78
C ALA A 23 -8.25 -8.45 29.40
N ASP A 24 -7.60 -7.43 29.93
CA ASP A 24 -8.26 -6.22 30.45
C ASP A 24 -8.46 -5.16 29.38
N LEU A 25 -7.78 -5.28 28.24
CA LEU A 25 -7.84 -4.42 27.07
C LEU A 25 -7.70 -5.28 25.80
N VAL A 26 -8.50 -5.00 24.79
CA VAL A 26 -8.38 -5.62 23.46
C VAL A 26 -8.19 -4.53 22.43
N LEU A 27 -7.07 -4.57 21.71
CA LEU A 27 -6.81 -3.72 20.55
C LEU A 27 -7.14 -4.49 19.28
N VAL A 28 -8.03 -3.92 18.44
CA VAL A 28 -8.44 -4.51 17.16
C VAL A 28 -7.77 -3.75 16.02
N GLY A 29 -6.84 -4.42 15.33
CA GLY A 29 -6.12 -3.88 14.17
C GLY A 29 -6.24 -4.84 12.99
N VAL A 30 -7.45 -4.95 12.40
CA VAL A 30 -7.78 -5.95 11.36
C VAL A 30 -8.00 -5.31 9.98
N GLY A 31 -7.46 -4.13 9.76
CA GLY A 31 -7.63 -3.37 8.53
C GLY A 31 -8.83 -2.41 8.56
N ALA A 32 -8.96 -1.65 7.50
CA ALA A 32 -10.04 -0.68 7.32
C ALA A 32 -10.60 -0.77 5.90
N SER A 33 -11.87 -0.40 5.74
CA SER A 33 -12.50 -0.25 4.43
C SER A 33 -12.84 1.21 4.18
N PRO A 34 -12.52 1.76 3.01
CA PRO A 34 -12.84 3.13 2.66
C PRO A 34 -14.34 3.39 2.71
N ARG A 35 -14.75 4.56 3.20
CA ARG A 35 -16.16 4.96 3.21
C ARG A 35 -16.52 5.62 1.88
N ILE A 36 -16.94 4.81 0.92
CA ILE A 36 -17.30 5.26 -0.43
C ILE A 36 -18.79 5.48 -0.67
N GLN A 37 -19.64 5.36 0.37
CA GLN A 37 -21.10 5.42 0.23
C GLN A 37 -21.62 6.74 -0.35
N LEU A 38 -20.97 7.87 -0.02
CA LEU A 38 -21.33 9.16 -0.60
C LEU A 38 -21.03 9.18 -2.11
N ALA A 39 -19.88 8.68 -2.51
CA ALA A 39 -19.46 8.61 -3.91
C ALA A 39 -20.39 7.70 -4.73
N THR A 40 -20.70 6.49 -4.21
CA THR A 40 -21.60 5.55 -4.88
C THR A 40 -23.03 6.09 -5.03
N ARG A 41 -23.55 6.77 -4.00
CA ARG A 41 -24.85 7.46 -4.09
C ARG A 41 -24.83 8.61 -5.08
N GLY A 42 -23.68 9.26 -5.26
CA GLY A 42 -23.42 10.29 -6.26
C GLY A 42 -23.18 9.75 -7.68
N GLY A 43 -23.23 8.43 -7.87
CA GLY A 43 -23.07 7.79 -9.17
C GLY A 43 -21.61 7.71 -9.66
N LEU A 44 -20.61 7.89 -8.78
CA LEU A 44 -19.21 7.74 -9.14
C LEU A 44 -18.86 6.25 -9.32
N GLU A 45 -18.02 5.97 -10.31
CA GLU A 45 -17.49 4.62 -10.53
C GLU A 45 -16.58 4.18 -9.39
N THR A 46 -16.58 2.87 -9.11
CA THR A 46 -15.72 2.27 -8.09
C THR A 46 -14.92 1.10 -8.67
N ARG A 47 -13.68 0.93 -8.18
CA ARG A 47 -12.77 -0.17 -8.51
C ARG A 47 -11.97 -0.52 -7.26
N GLU A 48 -11.53 -1.77 -7.12
CA GLU A 48 -10.64 -2.22 -6.03
C GLU A 48 -11.11 -1.78 -4.62
N GLY A 49 -12.42 -1.68 -4.41
CA GLY A 49 -13.02 -1.21 -3.15
C GLY A 49 -12.88 0.29 -2.88
N GLY A 50 -12.41 1.09 -3.85
CA GLY A 50 -12.24 2.54 -3.79
C GLY A 50 -13.01 3.27 -4.88
N ILE A 51 -12.87 4.58 -4.95
CA ILE A 51 -13.39 5.45 -6.01
C ILE A 51 -12.44 5.37 -7.20
N ALA A 52 -12.94 4.94 -8.36
CA ALA A 52 -12.14 4.86 -9.57
C ALA A 52 -11.75 6.27 -10.07
N VAL A 53 -10.45 6.48 -10.31
CA VAL A 53 -9.93 7.71 -10.91
C VAL A 53 -8.95 7.39 -12.04
N ASP A 54 -8.88 8.29 -13.02
CA ASP A 54 -7.91 8.23 -14.10
C ASP A 54 -6.48 8.53 -13.60
N GLU A 55 -5.50 8.54 -14.51
CA GLU A 55 -4.11 8.89 -14.17
C GLU A 55 -3.95 10.34 -13.71
N TYR A 56 -4.93 11.19 -13.93
CA TYR A 56 -4.96 12.58 -13.45
C TYR A 56 -5.72 12.75 -12.14
N LEU A 57 -6.14 11.64 -11.52
CA LEU A 57 -6.91 11.56 -10.26
C LEU A 57 -8.34 12.11 -10.37
N ARG A 58 -8.91 12.17 -11.59
CA ARG A 58 -10.29 12.56 -11.86
C ARG A 58 -11.19 11.34 -11.79
N THR A 59 -12.35 11.51 -11.18
CA THR A 59 -13.41 10.47 -11.16
C THR A 59 -14.16 10.43 -12.50
N SER A 60 -15.15 9.55 -12.59
CA SER A 60 -16.09 9.53 -13.72
C SER A 60 -16.84 10.86 -13.95
N VAL A 61 -16.85 11.74 -12.95
CA VAL A 61 -17.36 13.12 -13.06
C VAL A 61 -16.18 14.08 -13.10
N PRO A 62 -15.90 14.80 -14.21
CA PRO A 62 -14.63 15.53 -14.43
C PRO A 62 -14.32 16.62 -13.41
N SER A 63 -15.30 17.16 -12.71
CA SER A 63 -15.13 18.18 -11.66
C SER A 63 -14.85 17.59 -10.26
N ILE A 64 -14.84 16.25 -10.13
CA ILE A 64 -14.63 15.57 -8.86
C ILE A 64 -13.33 14.76 -8.93
N TYR A 65 -12.49 14.93 -7.93
CA TYR A 65 -11.24 14.22 -7.74
C TYR A 65 -11.32 13.32 -6.51
N ALA A 66 -10.59 12.21 -6.51
CA ALA A 66 -10.39 11.39 -5.32
C ALA A 66 -8.90 11.07 -5.16
N VAL A 67 -8.41 11.12 -3.91
CA VAL A 67 -7.01 10.94 -3.55
C VAL A 67 -6.87 10.15 -2.25
N GLY A 68 -5.69 9.58 -2.01
CA GLY A 68 -5.38 8.81 -0.81
C GLY A 68 -6.04 7.43 -0.79
N ASP A 69 -6.25 6.91 0.41
CA ASP A 69 -6.70 5.53 0.63
C ASP A 69 -8.04 5.17 -0.03
N VAL A 70 -8.87 6.18 -0.29
CA VAL A 70 -10.17 6.01 -0.95
C VAL A 70 -10.07 5.91 -2.47
N ALA A 71 -8.95 6.36 -3.06
CA ALA A 71 -8.78 6.41 -4.50
C ALA A 71 -8.22 5.10 -5.06
N ALA A 72 -8.92 4.52 -6.03
CA ALA A 72 -8.40 3.49 -6.91
C ALA A 72 -7.90 4.17 -8.19
N ALA A 73 -6.63 4.58 -8.20
CA ALA A 73 -6.03 5.35 -9.27
C ALA A 73 -5.56 4.45 -10.42
N TRP A 74 -5.89 4.83 -11.65
CA TRP A 74 -5.30 4.20 -12.82
C TRP A 74 -3.80 4.45 -12.84
N HIS A 75 -3.02 3.39 -12.84
CA HIS A 75 -1.57 3.47 -12.83
C HIS A 75 -1.01 3.14 -14.22
N PRO A 76 -0.44 4.12 -14.96
CA PRO A 76 -0.04 3.92 -16.35
C PRO A 76 0.97 2.78 -16.55
N ARG A 77 1.97 2.66 -15.66
CA ARG A 77 3.00 1.60 -15.73
C ARG A 77 2.42 0.21 -15.52
N HIS A 78 1.44 0.05 -14.64
CA HIS A 78 0.85 -1.25 -14.32
C HIS A 78 -0.39 -1.58 -15.16
N GLY A 79 -0.92 -0.63 -15.94
CA GLY A 79 -2.09 -0.81 -16.80
C GLY A 79 -3.36 -1.23 -16.05
N ARG A 80 -3.48 -0.83 -14.78
CA ARG A 80 -4.62 -1.18 -13.92
C ARG A 80 -4.85 -0.13 -12.83
N HIS A 81 -6.00 -0.20 -12.19
CA HIS A 81 -6.25 0.60 -11.00
C HIS A 81 -5.49 0.01 -9.80
N LEU A 82 -4.83 0.88 -9.04
CA LEU A 82 -4.18 0.54 -7.77
C LEU A 82 -4.81 1.38 -6.66
N ARG A 83 -5.04 0.75 -5.52
CA ARG A 83 -5.42 1.41 -4.28
C ARG A 83 -4.30 1.19 -3.26
N VAL A 84 -3.57 2.25 -2.95
CA VAL A 84 -2.41 2.23 -2.06
C VAL A 84 -2.78 2.94 -0.77
N GLU A 85 -2.78 2.20 0.33
CA GLU A 85 -3.16 2.68 1.67
C GLU A 85 -1.90 3.10 2.44
N HIS A 86 -1.32 4.24 2.07
CA HIS A 86 -0.18 4.81 2.78
C HIS A 86 -0.18 6.34 2.70
N TRP A 87 0.29 7.01 3.78
CA TRP A 87 0.26 8.45 3.85
C TRP A 87 1.12 9.15 2.79
N ASP A 88 2.26 8.57 2.38
CA ASP A 88 3.06 9.08 1.26
C ASP A 88 2.22 9.15 -0.03
N ASN A 89 1.50 8.07 -0.35
CA ASN A 89 0.61 8.03 -1.50
C ASN A 89 -0.48 9.11 -1.40
N ALA A 90 -1.06 9.30 -0.21
CA ALA A 90 -2.12 10.30 -0.01
C ALA A 90 -1.57 11.74 -0.20
N ILE A 91 -0.37 12.03 0.30
CA ILE A 91 0.29 13.33 0.13
C ILE A 91 0.61 13.60 -1.33
N GLU A 92 1.24 12.66 -2.03
CA GLU A 92 1.68 12.85 -3.40
C GLU A 92 0.50 12.91 -4.38
N GLN A 93 -0.54 12.10 -4.15
CA GLN A 93 -1.80 12.21 -4.90
C GLN A 93 -2.48 13.56 -4.64
N GLY A 94 -2.49 14.05 -3.39
CA GLY A 94 -3.03 15.35 -3.06
C GLY A 94 -2.34 16.50 -3.81
N LYS A 95 -1.01 16.49 -3.87
CA LYS A 95 -0.21 17.45 -4.65
C LYS A 95 -0.53 17.40 -6.14
N THR A 96 -0.57 16.18 -6.70
CA THR A 96 -0.88 15.96 -8.12
C THR A 96 -2.29 16.42 -8.47
N ALA A 97 -3.27 16.06 -7.66
CA ALA A 97 -4.67 16.49 -7.86
C ALA A 97 -4.81 18.01 -7.79
N ALA A 98 -4.15 18.66 -6.82
CA ALA A 98 -4.16 20.12 -6.70
C ALA A 98 -3.57 20.79 -7.96
N ALA A 99 -2.44 20.29 -8.48
CA ALA A 99 -1.86 20.76 -9.72
C ALA A 99 -2.81 20.56 -10.91
N ASN A 100 -3.47 19.41 -10.99
CA ASN A 100 -4.42 19.09 -12.06
C ASN A 100 -5.70 19.92 -12.01
N ILE A 101 -6.20 20.24 -10.83
CA ILE A 101 -7.30 21.19 -10.63
C ILE A 101 -6.92 22.59 -11.19
N LEU A 102 -5.65 22.96 -11.07
CA LEU A 102 -5.11 24.22 -11.62
C LEU A 102 -4.72 24.11 -13.11
N GLY A 103 -4.95 22.97 -13.77
CA GLY A 103 -4.75 22.79 -15.21
C GLY A 103 -3.40 22.18 -15.61
N ALA A 104 -2.61 21.62 -14.72
CA ALA A 104 -1.29 21.06 -15.03
C ALA A 104 -1.32 19.83 -15.94
N SER A 105 -2.40 19.02 -15.90
CA SER A 105 -2.51 17.74 -16.65
C SER A 105 -1.33 16.79 -16.40
N GLN A 106 -0.94 16.65 -15.15
CA GLN A 106 0.18 15.81 -14.70
C GLN A 106 -0.34 14.42 -14.31
N PRO A 107 0.11 13.33 -14.97
CA PRO A 107 -0.28 11.98 -14.58
C PRO A 107 0.38 11.57 -13.27
N TYR A 108 -0.36 10.86 -12.43
CA TYR A 108 0.15 10.20 -11.24
C TYR A 108 0.65 8.80 -11.61
N ALA A 109 1.96 8.65 -11.70
CA ALA A 109 2.63 7.39 -12.08
C ALA A 109 3.73 6.99 -11.08
N ARG A 110 3.63 7.48 -9.83
CA ARG A 110 4.63 7.24 -8.79
C ARG A 110 4.65 5.76 -8.41
N THR A 111 5.83 5.18 -8.39
CA THR A 111 6.05 3.83 -7.87
C THR A 111 5.54 3.73 -6.43
N PRO A 112 4.66 2.78 -6.09
CA PRO A 112 4.16 2.61 -4.74
C PRO A 112 5.30 2.51 -3.72
N TYR A 113 5.15 3.19 -2.59
CA TYR A 113 6.13 3.23 -1.52
C TYR A 113 5.42 3.20 -0.17
N PHE A 114 5.95 2.43 0.77
CA PHE A 114 5.58 2.51 2.17
C PHE A 114 6.76 2.14 3.08
N TYR A 115 6.63 2.49 4.36
CA TYR A 115 7.58 2.09 5.39
C TYR A 115 6.84 1.62 6.64
N SER A 116 7.56 0.90 7.49
CA SER A 116 7.08 0.49 8.81
C SER A 116 8.24 0.43 9.78
N ASP A 117 8.04 1.00 10.97
CA ASP A 117 8.98 0.94 12.07
C ASP A 117 8.37 0.11 13.20
N GLN A 118 9.07 -0.94 13.61
CA GLN A 118 8.66 -1.87 14.66
C GLN A 118 9.81 -2.06 15.65
N PHE A 119 9.89 -1.22 16.68
CA PHE A 119 10.97 -1.18 17.67
C PHE A 119 12.33 -0.90 17.00
N ASP A 120 13.20 -1.92 16.93
CA ASP A 120 14.54 -1.89 16.33
C ASP A 120 14.58 -2.36 14.86
N LEU A 121 13.42 -2.67 14.29
CA LEU A 121 13.27 -3.00 12.88
C LEU A 121 12.56 -1.86 12.15
N GLY A 122 13.28 -1.20 11.26
CA GLY A 122 12.70 -0.31 10.28
C GLY A 122 12.80 -0.89 8.88
N MET A 123 11.80 -0.67 8.05
CA MET A 123 11.80 -1.15 6.67
C MET A 123 11.14 -0.15 5.74
N GLU A 124 11.64 -0.11 4.51
CA GLU A 124 11.00 0.58 3.39
C GLU A 124 10.75 -0.41 2.26
N TYR A 125 9.61 -0.28 1.63
CA TYR A 125 9.21 -1.09 0.47
C TYR A 125 8.87 -0.18 -0.70
N ARG A 126 9.34 -0.54 -1.88
CA ARG A 126 9.06 0.14 -3.15
C ARG A 126 8.60 -0.85 -4.19
N GLY A 127 7.68 -0.45 -5.05
CA GLY A 127 7.17 -1.27 -6.14
C GLY A 127 5.79 -1.83 -5.90
N PHE A 128 5.39 -2.74 -6.78
CA PHE A 128 4.09 -3.41 -6.72
C PHE A 128 4.25 -4.86 -7.20
N ALA A 129 4.14 -5.81 -6.29
CA ALA A 129 4.31 -7.22 -6.56
C ALA A 129 3.04 -8.02 -6.19
N PRO A 130 1.95 -7.91 -6.99
CA PRO A 130 0.73 -8.68 -6.75
C PRO A 130 0.94 -10.17 -6.98
N GLU A 131 1.83 -10.52 -7.91
CA GLU A 131 2.26 -11.87 -8.23
C GLU A 131 3.76 -11.85 -8.50
N TRP A 132 4.48 -12.85 -8.02
CA TRP A 132 5.92 -12.96 -8.21
C TRP A 132 6.35 -14.42 -8.38
N GLY A 133 7.44 -14.63 -9.09
CA GLY A 133 8.02 -15.96 -9.28
C GLY A 133 9.07 -16.32 -8.21
N LYS A 134 9.82 -15.33 -7.73
CA LYS A 134 10.93 -15.55 -6.80
C LYS A 134 11.13 -14.33 -5.89
N VAL A 135 11.54 -14.59 -4.64
CA VAL A 135 12.10 -13.56 -3.75
C VAL A 135 13.58 -13.86 -3.51
N VAL A 136 14.42 -12.87 -3.71
CA VAL A 136 15.86 -12.94 -3.45
C VAL A 136 16.19 -12.07 -2.24
N ILE A 137 16.92 -12.62 -1.28
CA ILE A 137 17.40 -11.90 -0.09
C ILE A 137 18.89 -11.67 -0.22
N ARG A 138 19.35 -10.46 0.10
CA ARG A 138 20.76 -10.08 0.16
C ARG A 138 21.04 -9.37 1.47
N GLY A 139 21.98 -9.85 2.26
CA GLY A 139 22.35 -9.31 3.56
C GLY A 139 22.13 -10.31 4.68
N ASP A 140 22.04 -9.86 5.92
CA ASP A 140 21.92 -10.67 7.13
C ASP A 140 20.53 -10.59 7.74
N LEU A 141 19.74 -11.66 7.59
CA LEU A 141 18.40 -11.76 8.19
C LEU A 141 18.43 -11.80 9.72
N ALA A 142 19.48 -12.39 10.31
CA ALA A 142 19.58 -12.50 11.76
C ALA A 142 19.91 -11.15 12.40
N ALA A 143 20.75 -10.35 11.75
CA ALA A 143 21.03 -8.97 12.12
C ALA A 143 19.89 -8.01 11.75
N ARG A 144 18.92 -8.44 10.92
CA ARG A 144 17.86 -7.60 10.34
C ARG A 144 18.41 -6.48 9.46
N GLU A 145 19.53 -6.74 8.78
CA GLU A 145 20.18 -5.81 7.86
C GLU A 145 20.24 -6.46 6.47
N PHE A 146 19.19 -6.28 5.67
CA PHE A 146 19.06 -6.96 4.39
C PHE A 146 18.19 -6.20 3.39
N HIS A 147 18.33 -6.59 2.13
CA HIS A 147 17.41 -6.27 1.04
C HIS A 147 16.62 -7.51 0.66
N ALA A 148 15.36 -7.31 0.27
CA ALA A 148 14.52 -8.32 -0.38
C ALA A 148 14.07 -7.80 -1.75
N PHE A 149 14.16 -8.66 -2.78
CA PHE A 149 13.79 -8.34 -4.15
C PHE A 149 12.73 -9.31 -4.63
N TRP A 150 11.59 -8.80 -5.07
CA TRP A 150 10.53 -9.58 -5.72
C TRP A 150 10.74 -9.55 -7.22
N LEU A 151 10.88 -10.74 -7.82
CA LEU A 151 11.14 -10.90 -9.25
C LEU A 151 9.95 -11.53 -9.96
N ALA A 152 9.60 -10.97 -11.12
CA ALA A 152 8.71 -11.56 -12.10
C ALA A 152 9.37 -11.46 -13.49
N ASP A 153 9.36 -12.54 -14.25
CA ASP A 153 9.94 -12.64 -15.60
C ASP A 153 11.38 -12.12 -15.71
N GLY A 154 12.19 -12.37 -14.66
CA GLY A 154 13.59 -11.94 -14.59
C GLY A 154 13.78 -10.44 -14.33
N ARG A 155 12.75 -9.71 -13.92
CA ARG A 155 12.80 -8.28 -13.56
C ARG A 155 12.48 -8.09 -12.09
N VAL A 156 13.09 -7.10 -11.47
CA VAL A 156 12.71 -6.66 -10.13
C VAL A 156 11.47 -5.80 -10.24
N ILE A 157 10.35 -6.25 -9.64
CA ILE A 157 9.06 -5.54 -9.64
C ILE A 157 8.78 -4.85 -8.31
N ALA A 158 9.47 -5.27 -7.26
CA ALA A 158 9.47 -4.60 -5.96
C ALA A 158 10.75 -4.92 -5.19
N ALA A 159 11.11 -4.04 -4.27
CA ALA A 159 12.24 -4.21 -3.39
C ALA A 159 11.95 -3.64 -2.00
N MET A 160 12.62 -4.20 -1.00
CA MET A 160 12.55 -3.76 0.38
C MET A 160 13.97 -3.67 0.96
N ASN A 161 14.24 -2.62 1.72
CA ASN A 161 15.38 -2.55 2.62
C ASN A 161 14.92 -2.67 4.07
N ALA A 162 15.66 -3.39 4.87
CA ALA A 162 15.47 -3.51 6.32
C ALA A 162 16.74 -3.00 7.01
N ASN A 163 16.60 -1.94 7.83
CA ASN A 163 17.69 -1.26 8.55
C ASN A 163 18.89 -0.82 7.68
N LEU A 164 18.71 -0.66 6.37
CA LEU A 164 19.69 -0.20 5.39
C LEU A 164 19.09 1.00 4.64
N TRP A 165 19.43 2.22 5.06
CA TRP A 165 18.67 3.42 4.70
C TRP A 165 19.16 4.16 3.46
N ASP A 166 20.41 3.92 3.04
CA ASP A 166 21.05 4.72 1.99
C ASP A 166 20.74 4.26 0.56
N ASP A 167 20.14 3.07 0.38
CA ASP A 167 20.00 2.42 -0.92
C ASP A 167 18.63 2.66 -1.59
N GLY A 168 17.76 3.44 -0.99
CA GLY A 168 16.37 3.64 -1.45
C GLY A 168 16.22 4.11 -2.89
N ASP A 169 17.06 5.05 -3.33
CA ASP A 169 17.06 5.58 -4.69
C ASP A 169 17.61 4.57 -5.71
N GLU A 170 18.56 3.72 -5.29
CA GLU A 170 19.09 2.68 -6.14
C GLU A 170 18.07 1.56 -6.35
N LEU A 171 17.36 1.15 -5.29
CA LEU A 171 16.26 0.19 -5.37
C LEU A 171 15.14 0.71 -6.28
N LEU A 172 14.79 1.98 -6.17
CA LEU A 172 13.80 2.59 -7.04
C LEU A 172 14.23 2.58 -8.51
N ARG A 173 15.48 2.99 -8.79
CA ARG A 173 16.05 2.96 -10.16
C ARG A 173 16.04 1.54 -10.74
N LEU A 174 16.37 0.54 -9.94
CA LEU A 174 16.35 -0.86 -10.38
C LEU A 174 14.95 -1.33 -10.77
N ILE A 175 13.92 -0.98 -9.98
CA ILE A 175 12.53 -1.30 -10.30
C ILE A 175 12.07 -0.55 -11.57
N GLU A 176 12.46 0.71 -11.70
CA GLU A 176 11.99 1.57 -12.79
C GLU A 176 12.73 1.33 -14.11
N SER A 177 13.92 0.75 -14.08
CA SER A 177 14.65 0.37 -15.29
C SER A 177 13.97 -0.74 -16.08
N GLU A 178 13.18 -1.60 -15.41
CA GLU A 178 12.56 -2.80 -15.98
C GLU A 178 13.58 -3.75 -16.66
N GLU A 179 14.86 -3.59 -16.36
CA GLU A 179 15.92 -4.44 -16.90
C GLU A 179 15.77 -5.88 -16.40
N ARG A 180 16.08 -6.81 -17.28
CA ARG A 180 16.22 -8.21 -16.88
C ARG A 180 17.53 -8.40 -16.17
N ILE A 181 17.47 -8.97 -14.99
CA ILE A 181 18.63 -9.39 -14.23
C ILE A 181 18.71 -10.90 -14.21
N ASP A 182 19.92 -11.42 -14.29
CA ASP A 182 20.20 -12.85 -14.09
C ASP A 182 20.55 -13.02 -12.59
N PRO A 183 19.67 -13.63 -11.76
CA PRO A 183 19.81 -13.68 -10.30
C PRO A 183 20.80 -14.74 -9.83
#